data_7041f8689b4c6e57fcc9dd65e5eaa865
#
_entry.id   7041f8689b4c6e57fcc9dd65e5eaa865
#
_cell.length_a   1.000
_cell.length_b   1.000
_cell.length_c   1.000
_cell.angle_alpha   90.00
_cell.angle_beta   90.00
_cell.angle_gamma   90.00
#
_symmetry.space_group_name_H-M   'P 1'
#
loop_
_entity.id
_entity.type
_entity.pdbx_description
1 polymer ?
#
loop_
_entity_poly.entity_id
_entity_poly.type
_entity_poly.pdbx_seq_one_letter_code
_entity_poly.pdbx_strand_id
1 'polypeptide(L)'
;MIYRKALTSELSNTAGGAFTVLFSIVVTIGLVRILNQTAGGRYDTGSILEVVAYTSLINLPALISLALFLAVFMTLNRYWRDSEMFVWFSAGGLSLTSWIRPVLRFALPVILVVAACSVAVSPWSRAQVQAYRDRFAQKEDISKLSSGRFIEAKSGRQVFFLEGVDQEKGKVKTLLMVE
;
A
#
# COMPACT_ATOMS: atom_id res chain seq x y z
N MET A 1 -22.23 32.72 -5.22
CA MET A 1 -20.92 32.10 -4.87
C MET A 1 -21.00 31.15 -3.66
N ILE A 2 -22.08 31.12 -2.92
CA ILE A 2 -22.26 30.33 -1.67
C ILE A 2 -22.31 28.82 -1.98
N TYR A 3 -23.03 28.39 -3.04
CA TYR A 3 -23.14 26.97 -3.42
C TYR A 3 -21.79 26.29 -3.71
N ARG A 4 -20.83 27.02 -4.28
CA ARG A 4 -19.51 26.45 -4.58
C ARG A 4 -18.72 26.09 -3.31
N LYS A 5 -18.83 26.95 -2.27
CA LYS A 5 -18.18 26.68 -0.98
C LYS A 5 -18.87 25.51 -0.26
N ALA A 6 -20.20 25.46 -0.30
CA ALA A 6 -20.97 24.37 0.28
C ALA A 6 -20.62 23.03 -0.40
N LEU A 7 -20.62 22.99 -1.75
CA LEU A 7 -20.30 21.80 -2.51
C LEU A 7 -18.85 21.30 -2.24
N THR A 8 -17.87 22.20 -2.23
CA THR A 8 -16.49 21.81 -1.97
C THR A 8 -16.25 21.33 -0.53
N SER A 9 -16.93 21.95 0.44
CA SER A 9 -16.89 21.53 1.84
C SER A 9 -17.51 20.13 2.01
N GLU A 10 -18.63 19.89 1.34
CA GLU A 10 -19.32 18.61 1.41
C GLU A 10 -18.51 17.50 0.71
N LEU A 11 -17.95 17.77 -0.48
CA LEU A 11 -17.03 16.88 -1.16
C LEU A 11 -15.82 16.53 -0.28
N SER A 12 -15.24 17.51 0.40
CA SER A 12 -14.11 17.30 1.30
C SER A 12 -14.46 16.41 2.49
N ASN A 13 -15.61 16.67 3.13
CA ASN A 13 -16.08 15.87 4.27
C ASN A 13 -16.39 14.43 3.87
N THR A 14 -17.08 14.25 2.74
CA THR A 14 -17.43 12.92 2.21
C THR A 14 -16.17 12.17 1.77
N ALA A 15 -15.21 12.85 1.11
CA ALA A 15 -13.93 12.26 0.73
C ALA A 15 -13.12 11.83 1.95
N GLY A 16 -13.05 12.70 2.98
CA GLY A 16 -12.37 12.38 4.24
C GLY A 16 -12.98 11.20 4.97
N GLY A 17 -14.32 11.17 5.07
CA GLY A 17 -15.04 10.05 5.67
C GLY A 17 -14.82 8.73 4.91
N ALA A 18 -15.01 8.75 3.59
CA ALA A 18 -14.77 7.57 2.74
C ALA A 18 -13.31 7.09 2.83
N PHE A 19 -12.34 8.02 2.78
CA PHE A 19 -10.93 7.69 2.90
C PHE A 19 -10.62 7.03 4.26
N THR A 20 -11.13 7.56 5.36
CA THR A 20 -10.89 7.02 6.71
C THR A 20 -11.40 5.58 6.83
N VAL A 21 -12.61 5.31 6.34
CA VAL A 21 -13.19 3.96 6.35
C VAL A 21 -12.37 3.00 5.48
N LEU A 22 -12.08 3.38 4.24
CA LEU A 22 -11.29 2.55 3.32
C LEU A 22 -9.87 2.30 3.84
N PHE A 23 -9.23 3.33 4.40
CA PHE A 23 -7.90 3.22 4.97
C PHE A 23 -7.88 2.26 6.16
N SER A 24 -8.83 2.35 7.09
CA SER A 24 -8.96 1.43 8.22
C SER A 24 -9.11 -0.02 7.76
N ILE A 25 -9.94 -0.27 6.76
CA ILE A 25 -10.14 -1.61 6.19
C ILE A 25 -8.83 -2.15 5.60
N VAL A 26 -8.14 -1.34 4.79
CA VAL A 26 -6.90 -1.77 4.12
C VAL A 26 -5.78 -2.01 5.13
N VAL A 27 -5.64 -1.16 6.16
CA VAL A 27 -4.66 -1.37 7.24
C VAL A 27 -4.95 -2.66 7.99
N THR A 28 -6.21 -2.94 8.33
CA THR A 28 -6.62 -4.16 9.03
C THR A 28 -6.31 -5.41 8.20
N ILE A 29 -6.69 -5.40 6.92
CA ILE A 29 -6.38 -6.51 5.99
C ILE A 29 -4.87 -6.67 5.82
N GLY A 30 -4.15 -5.56 5.70
CA GLY A 30 -2.69 -5.52 5.61
C GLY A 30 -2.03 -6.16 6.83
N LEU A 31 -2.49 -5.80 8.02
CA LEU A 31 -2.00 -6.36 9.29
C LEU A 31 -2.19 -7.88 9.34
N VAL A 32 -3.41 -8.36 9.06
CA VAL A 32 -3.71 -9.81 9.05
C VAL A 32 -2.84 -10.55 8.03
N ARG A 33 -2.67 -9.97 6.84
CA ARG A 33 -1.82 -10.55 5.78
C ARG A 33 -0.37 -10.67 6.22
N ILE A 34 0.18 -9.62 6.84
CA ILE A 34 1.58 -9.60 7.27
C ILE A 34 1.79 -10.54 8.45
N LEU A 35 0.86 -10.62 9.40
CA LEU A 35 0.90 -11.59 10.49
C LEU A 35 0.94 -13.03 9.97
N ASN A 36 0.11 -13.37 8.99
CA ASN A 36 0.13 -14.68 8.35
C ASN A 36 1.46 -14.96 7.62
N GLN A 37 2.06 -13.96 7.00
CA GLN A 37 3.36 -14.10 6.32
C GLN A 37 4.51 -14.24 7.33
N THR A 38 4.43 -13.58 8.48
CA THR A 38 5.39 -13.71 9.58
C THR A 38 5.29 -15.10 10.23
N ALA A 39 4.08 -15.61 10.44
CA ALA A 39 3.86 -16.98 10.91
C ALA A 39 4.42 -18.03 9.93
N GLY A 40 4.42 -17.74 8.63
CA GLY A 40 5.06 -18.55 7.59
C GLY A 40 6.56 -18.30 7.40
N GLY A 41 7.22 -17.56 8.28
CA GLY A 41 8.68 -17.34 8.26
C GLY A 41 9.17 -16.34 7.20
N ARG A 42 8.30 -15.46 6.67
CA ARG A 42 8.70 -14.50 5.63
C ARG A 42 9.18 -13.15 6.15
N TYR A 43 8.87 -12.81 7.39
CA TYR A 43 9.27 -11.57 8.04
C TYR A 43 9.63 -11.81 9.50
N ASP A 44 10.55 -10.99 10.01
CA ASP A 44 10.86 -10.95 11.43
C ASP A 44 9.71 -10.28 12.21
N THR A 45 9.40 -10.84 13.38
CA THR A 45 8.34 -10.33 14.27
C THR A 45 8.58 -8.87 14.67
N GLY A 46 9.83 -8.45 14.79
CA GLY A 46 10.18 -7.07 15.12
C GLY A 46 9.88 -6.03 14.05
N SER A 47 9.73 -6.44 12.78
CA SER A 47 9.52 -5.53 11.64
C SER A 47 8.08 -5.47 11.12
N ILE A 48 7.13 -6.13 11.80
CA ILE A 48 5.73 -6.20 11.37
C ILE A 48 5.13 -4.80 11.18
N LEU A 49 5.28 -3.90 12.16
CA LEU A 49 4.68 -2.57 12.14
C LEU A 49 5.22 -1.73 10.97
N GLU A 50 6.52 -1.80 10.71
CA GLU A 50 7.16 -1.08 9.61
C GLU A 50 6.69 -1.58 8.26
N VAL A 51 6.61 -2.89 8.08
CA VAL A 51 6.13 -3.51 6.83
C VAL A 51 4.66 -3.20 6.59
N VAL A 52 3.81 -3.18 7.64
CA VAL A 52 2.41 -2.75 7.54
C VAL A 52 2.33 -1.28 7.11
N ALA A 53 3.13 -0.41 7.71
CA ALA A 53 3.16 1.01 7.37
C ALA A 53 3.54 1.22 5.89
N TYR A 54 4.63 0.62 5.42
CA TYR A 54 5.04 0.73 4.01
C TYR A 54 4.02 0.12 3.05
N THR A 55 3.42 -1.02 3.42
CA THR A 55 2.36 -1.64 2.59
C THR A 55 1.13 -0.75 2.49
N SER A 56 0.76 -0.06 3.57
CA SER A 56 -0.33 0.91 3.57
C SER A 56 -0.02 2.10 2.66
N LEU A 57 1.22 2.62 2.69
CA LEU A 57 1.68 3.70 1.82
C LEU A 57 1.64 3.31 0.32
N ILE A 58 1.96 2.06 -0.02
CA ILE A 58 1.85 1.55 -1.39
C ILE A 58 0.41 1.64 -1.92
N ASN A 59 -0.57 1.39 -1.06
CA ASN A 59 -2.00 1.40 -1.44
C ASN A 59 -2.63 2.79 -1.39
N LEU A 60 -1.95 3.79 -0.84
CA LEU A 60 -2.45 5.15 -0.61
C LEU A 60 -3.00 5.82 -1.89
N PRO A 61 -2.32 5.79 -3.05
CA PRO A 61 -2.84 6.39 -4.28
C PRO A 61 -4.17 5.78 -4.73
N ALA A 62 -4.30 4.47 -4.64
CA ALA A 62 -5.53 3.77 -5.00
C ALA A 62 -6.69 4.12 -4.05
N LEU A 63 -6.39 4.21 -2.75
CA LEU A 63 -7.38 4.58 -1.73
C LEU A 63 -7.89 6.01 -1.91
N ILE A 64 -6.99 6.97 -2.16
CA ILE A 64 -7.37 8.36 -2.40
C ILE A 64 -8.22 8.48 -3.68
N SER A 65 -7.86 7.77 -4.74
CA SER A 65 -8.62 7.76 -5.99
C SER A 65 -10.03 7.19 -5.79
N LEU A 66 -10.15 6.09 -5.05
CA LEU A 66 -11.45 5.47 -4.75
C LEU A 66 -12.29 6.36 -3.82
N ALA A 67 -11.67 6.97 -2.81
CA ALA A 67 -12.34 7.90 -1.91
C ALA A 67 -12.86 9.14 -2.66
N LEU A 68 -12.07 9.69 -3.58
CA LEU A 68 -12.50 10.79 -4.45
C LEU A 68 -13.70 10.39 -5.32
N PHE A 69 -13.65 9.22 -5.94
CA PHE A 69 -14.76 8.71 -6.74
C PHE A 69 -16.04 8.59 -5.90
N LEU A 70 -15.95 7.94 -4.73
CA LEU A 70 -17.08 7.79 -3.81
C LEU A 70 -17.62 9.14 -3.33
N ALA A 71 -16.73 10.08 -3.01
CA ALA A 71 -17.13 11.42 -2.58
C ALA A 71 -17.95 12.13 -3.66
N VAL A 72 -17.45 12.15 -4.89
CA VAL A 72 -18.16 12.76 -6.02
C VAL A 72 -19.49 12.07 -6.25
N PHE A 73 -19.50 10.75 -6.29
CA PHE A 73 -20.71 9.96 -6.53
C PHE A 73 -21.78 10.18 -5.46
N MET A 74 -21.39 10.06 -4.17
CA MET A 74 -22.33 10.20 -3.05
C MET A 74 -22.87 11.63 -2.94
N THR A 75 -22.00 12.63 -3.09
CA THR A 75 -22.40 14.03 -3.02
C THR A 75 -23.37 14.40 -4.16
N LEU A 76 -23.05 14.01 -5.40
CA LEU A 76 -23.95 14.29 -6.54
C LEU A 76 -25.27 13.53 -6.43
N ASN A 77 -25.24 12.27 -5.98
CA ASN A 77 -26.44 11.47 -5.78
C ASN A 77 -27.34 12.08 -4.69
N ARG A 78 -26.76 12.59 -3.61
CA ARG A 78 -27.51 13.31 -2.56
C ARG A 78 -28.19 14.54 -3.12
N TYR A 79 -27.48 15.44 -3.79
CA TYR A 79 -28.05 16.65 -4.38
C TYR A 79 -29.16 16.34 -5.39
N TRP A 80 -29.04 15.21 -6.10
CA TRP A 80 -30.10 14.74 -7.00
C TRP A 80 -31.35 14.30 -6.25
N ARG A 81 -31.19 13.50 -5.18
CA ARG A 81 -32.30 12.96 -4.38
C ARG A 81 -33.04 14.05 -3.59
N ASP A 82 -32.31 14.99 -3.04
CA ASP A 82 -32.86 16.07 -2.20
C ASP A 82 -33.50 17.18 -3.07
N SER A 83 -33.57 16.99 -4.39
CA SER A 83 -34.12 17.95 -5.36
C SER A 83 -33.45 19.35 -5.32
N GLU A 84 -32.36 19.51 -4.61
CA GLU A 84 -31.62 20.77 -4.54
C GLU A 84 -31.12 21.21 -5.91
N MET A 85 -30.74 20.25 -6.76
CA MET A 85 -30.39 20.53 -8.17
C MET A 85 -31.53 21.20 -8.95
N PHE A 86 -32.75 20.76 -8.72
CA PHE A 86 -33.95 21.35 -9.40
C PHE A 86 -34.15 22.82 -9.04
N VAL A 87 -33.95 23.16 -7.74
CA VAL A 87 -34.05 24.55 -7.28
C VAL A 87 -32.96 25.42 -7.91
N TRP A 88 -31.75 24.90 -8.05
CA TRP A 88 -30.64 25.62 -8.67
C TRP A 88 -30.81 25.79 -10.19
N PHE A 89 -31.46 24.83 -10.88
CA PHE A 89 -31.75 24.91 -12.32
C PHE A 89 -32.90 25.87 -12.59
N SER A 90 -33.98 25.80 -11.80
CA SER A 90 -35.18 26.60 -12.04
C SER A 90 -35.02 28.06 -11.57
N ALA A 91 -34.42 28.29 -10.41
CA ALA A 91 -34.26 29.63 -9.86
C ALA A 91 -32.94 30.33 -10.27
N GLY A 92 -31.90 29.59 -10.60
CA GLY A 92 -30.56 30.11 -10.90
C GLY A 92 -30.16 30.11 -12.36
N GLY A 93 -30.97 29.55 -13.29
CA GLY A 93 -30.62 29.44 -14.70
C GLY A 93 -29.31 28.68 -14.97
N LEU A 94 -28.86 27.84 -14.03
CA LEU A 94 -27.61 27.11 -14.11
C LEU A 94 -27.81 25.86 -14.99
N SER A 95 -26.93 25.65 -15.97
CA SER A 95 -26.90 24.42 -16.76
C SER A 95 -26.25 23.27 -15.97
N LEU A 96 -26.63 22.02 -16.31
CA LEU A 96 -26.02 20.79 -15.79
C LEU A 96 -24.47 20.81 -15.85
N THR A 97 -23.96 21.39 -16.95
CA THR A 97 -22.49 21.51 -17.15
C THR A 97 -21.81 22.46 -16.17
N SER A 98 -22.55 23.36 -15.52
CA SER A 98 -22.00 24.29 -14.52
C SER A 98 -21.50 23.59 -13.26
N TRP A 99 -21.98 22.36 -13.01
CA TRP A 99 -21.56 21.54 -11.86
C TRP A 99 -20.21 20.85 -12.09
N ILE A 100 -19.83 20.63 -13.35
CA ILE A 100 -18.56 19.99 -13.71
C ILE A 100 -17.37 20.84 -13.22
N ARG A 101 -17.44 22.15 -13.37
CA ARG A 101 -16.35 23.07 -13.03
C ARG A 101 -15.95 23.03 -11.55
N PRO A 102 -16.86 23.15 -10.56
CA PRO A 102 -16.49 23.08 -9.14
C PRO A 102 -16.00 21.69 -8.73
N VAL A 103 -16.60 20.60 -9.27
CA VAL A 103 -16.14 19.24 -9.02
C VAL A 103 -14.73 19.04 -9.58
N LEU A 104 -14.48 19.47 -10.81
CA LEU A 104 -13.16 19.37 -11.44
C LEU A 104 -12.11 20.19 -10.71
N ARG A 105 -12.47 21.39 -10.22
CA ARG A 105 -11.56 22.24 -9.44
C ARG A 105 -11.21 21.63 -8.09
N PHE A 106 -12.12 20.86 -7.48
CA PHE A 106 -11.84 20.09 -6.26
C PHE A 106 -11.01 18.85 -6.58
N ALA A 107 -11.35 18.13 -7.65
CA ALA A 107 -10.68 16.89 -8.03
C ALA A 107 -9.21 17.12 -8.48
N LEU A 108 -8.92 18.23 -9.16
CA LEU A 108 -7.61 18.50 -9.75
C LEU A 108 -6.45 18.48 -8.73
N PRO A 109 -6.52 19.19 -7.58
CA PRO A 109 -5.46 19.11 -6.57
C PRO A 109 -5.34 17.70 -5.99
N VAL A 110 -6.44 16.97 -5.81
CA VAL A 110 -6.41 15.59 -5.31
C VAL A 110 -5.73 14.67 -6.33
N ILE A 111 -6.02 14.83 -7.62
CA ILE A 111 -5.36 14.07 -8.70
C ILE A 111 -3.86 14.33 -8.70
N LEU A 112 -3.42 15.58 -8.51
CA LEU A 112 -2.00 15.92 -8.41
C LEU A 112 -1.33 15.23 -7.22
N VAL A 113 -2.00 15.20 -6.06
CA VAL A 113 -1.50 14.48 -4.87
C VAL A 113 -1.39 12.97 -5.17
N VAL A 114 -2.41 12.38 -5.79
CA VAL A 114 -2.40 10.96 -6.20
C VAL A 114 -1.25 10.68 -7.16
N ALA A 115 -1.03 11.54 -8.15
CA ALA A 115 0.06 11.40 -9.10
C ALA A 115 1.42 11.47 -8.40
N ALA A 116 1.63 12.45 -7.51
CA ALA A 116 2.86 12.58 -6.73
C ALA A 116 3.10 11.35 -5.83
N CYS A 117 2.07 10.87 -5.14
CA CYS A 117 2.14 9.66 -4.33
C CYS A 117 2.45 8.41 -5.17
N SER A 118 1.88 8.31 -6.35
CA SER A 118 2.09 7.18 -7.26
C SER A 118 3.52 7.11 -7.79
N VAL A 119 4.10 8.28 -8.12
CA VAL A 119 5.43 8.35 -8.74
C VAL A 119 6.55 8.34 -7.69
N ALA A 120 6.36 8.97 -6.54
CA ALA A 120 7.39 9.11 -5.52
C ALA A 120 7.23 8.11 -4.36
N VAL A 121 6.06 8.08 -3.72
CA VAL A 121 5.84 7.32 -2.48
C VAL A 121 5.72 5.82 -2.73
N SER A 122 4.99 5.41 -3.77
CA SER A 122 4.78 3.99 -4.07
C SER A 122 6.07 3.24 -4.41
N PRO A 123 6.96 3.70 -5.31
CA PRO A 123 8.18 2.96 -5.64
C PRO A 123 9.15 2.94 -4.46
N TRP A 124 9.26 4.04 -3.73
CA TRP A 124 10.11 4.10 -2.53
C TRP A 124 9.64 3.09 -1.46
N SER A 125 8.34 3.06 -1.17
CA SER A 125 7.77 2.12 -0.19
C SER A 125 7.94 0.66 -0.61
N ARG A 126 7.80 0.36 -1.92
CA ARG A 126 8.05 -1.00 -2.46
C ARG A 126 9.51 -1.41 -2.28
N ALA A 127 10.46 -0.51 -2.53
CA ALA A 127 11.88 -0.78 -2.32
C ALA A 127 12.18 -1.11 -0.84
N GLN A 128 11.56 -0.39 0.12
CA GLN A 128 11.71 -0.68 1.53
C GLN A 128 11.14 -2.04 1.90
N VAL A 129 9.92 -2.37 1.47
CA VAL A 129 9.33 -3.70 1.73
C VAL A 129 10.20 -4.83 1.17
N GLN A 130 10.78 -4.64 -0.02
CA GLN A 130 11.70 -5.62 -0.61
C GLN A 130 12.98 -5.76 0.20
N ALA A 131 13.59 -4.65 0.64
CA ALA A 131 14.78 -4.68 1.47
C ALA A 131 14.57 -5.45 2.80
N TYR A 132 13.38 -5.35 3.40
CA TYR A 132 13.03 -6.15 4.58
C TYR A 132 12.94 -7.65 4.26
N ARG A 133 12.35 -8.00 3.12
CA ARG A 133 12.27 -9.42 2.67
C ARG A 133 13.65 -10.01 2.41
N ASP A 134 14.49 -9.28 1.72
CA ASP A 134 15.84 -9.75 1.35
C ASP A 134 16.72 -9.94 2.58
N ARG A 135 16.65 -9.01 3.55
CA ARG A 135 17.37 -9.14 4.83
C ARG A 135 16.94 -10.37 5.62
N PHE A 136 15.65 -10.69 5.60
CA PHE A 136 15.13 -11.85 6.30
C PHE A 136 15.50 -13.15 5.58
N ALA A 137 15.38 -13.20 4.25
CA ALA A 137 15.80 -14.35 3.45
C ALA A 137 17.29 -14.68 3.64
N GLN A 138 18.16 -13.66 3.67
CA GLN A 138 19.58 -13.86 3.95
C GLN A 138 19.85 -14.46 5.34
N LYS A 139 19.11 -14.02 6.38
CA LYS A 139 19.23 -14.59 7.72
C LYS A 139 18.76 -16.05 7.76
N GLU A 140 17.70 -16.38 7.05
CA GLU A 140 17.17 -17.73 6.97
C GLU A 140 18.13 -18.69 6.22
N ASP A 141 18.73 -18.23 5.13
CA ASP A 141 19.72 -18.99 4.37
C ASP A 141 20.96 -19.27 5.21
N ILE A 142 21.44 -18.28 5.98
CA ILE A 142 22.57 -18.47 6.92
C ILE A 142 22.19 -19.44 8.05
N SER A 143 20.95 -19.38 8.55
CA SER A 143 20.47 -20.30 9.59
C SER A 143 20.28 -21.74 9.05
N LYS A 144 19.98 -21.90 7.76
CA LYS A 144 19.91 -23.21 7.10
C LYS A 144 21.28 -23.82 6.81
N LEU A 145 22.35 -23.01 6.82
CA LEU A 145 23.76 -23.42 6.79
C LEU A 145 24.22 -24.01 8.14
N SER A 146 23.32 -24.60 8.91
CA SER A 146 23.63 -25.27 10.17
C SER A 146 24.48 -26.51 9.91
N SER A 147 25.52 -26.68 10.76
CA SER A 147 26.45 -27.84 10.76
C SER A 147 25.75 -29.17 10.51
N GLY A 148 26.25 -29.96 9.58
CA GLY A 148 25.85 -31.35 9.38
C GLY A 148 24.67 -31.58 8.43
N ARG A 149 24.28 -30.61 7.58
CA ARG A 149 23.26 -30.81 6.55
C ARG A 149 23.85 -30.80 5.13
N PHE A 150 23.36 -31.72 4.29
CA PHE A 150 23.64 -31.70 2.88
C PHE A 150 22.81 -30.58 2.21
N ILE A 151 23.46 -29.72 1.45
CA ILE A 151 22.82 -28.65 0.70
C ILE A 151 22.96 -28.97 -0.78
N GLU A 152 21.83 -29.19 -1.44
CA GLU A 152 21.78 -29.36 -2.87
C GLU A 152 21.83 -27.97 -3.55
N ALA A 153 22.83 -27.74 -4.39
CA ALA A 153 22.91 -26.49 -5.15
C ALA A 153 21.74 -26.41 -6.13
N LYS A 154 21.19 -25.23 -6.31
CA LYS A 154 20.02 -24.90 -7.14
C LYS A 154 20.09 -25.37 -8.60
N SER A 155 21.25 -25.90 -9.02
CA SER A 155 21.49 -26.49 -10.33
C SER A 155 21.44 -28.03 -10.39
N GLY A 156 21.14 -28.71 -9.25
CA GLY A 156 20.92 -30.15 -9.18
C GLY A 156 22.15 -31.03 -9.49
N ARG A 157 23.37 -30.47 -9.61
CA ARG A 157 24.58 -31.18 -10.01
C ARG A 157 25.68 -31.27 -8.95
N GLN A 158 25.53 -30.49 -7.85
CA GLN A 158 26.57 -30.46 -6.82
C GLN A 158 25.93 -30.45 -5.43
N VAL A 159 26.42 -31.33 -4.56
CA VAL A 159 26.00 -31.41 -3.14
C VAL A 159 27.16 -30.96 -2.30
N PHE A 160 26.94 -29.97 -1.45
CA PHE A 160 27.95 -29.48 -0.52
C PHE A 160 27.63 -29.99 0.88
N PHE A 161 28.63 -30.55 1.54
CA PHE A 161 28.55 -30.91 2.97
C PHE A 161 29.37 -29.94 3.79
N LEU A 162 28.71 -29.28 4.75
CA LEU A 162 29.31 -28.33 5.66
C LEU A 162 29.40 -28.95 7.07
N GLU A 163 30.61 -29.29 7.50
CA GLU A 163 30.86 -29.92 8.81
C GLU A 163 30.84 -28.90 9.97
N GLY A 164 31.07 -27.63 9.72
CA GLY A 164 30.99 -26.59 10.73
C GLY A 164 31.27 -25.19 10.18
N VAL A 165 30.53 -24.23 10.67
CA VAL A 165 30.77 -22.79 10.46
C VAL A 165 31.20 -22.21 11.80
N ASP A 166 32.44 -21.78 11.90
CA ASP A 166 32.96 -21.07 13.09
C ASP A 166 32.49 -19.60 13.00
N GLN A 167 31.50 -19.25 13.79
CA GLN A 167 30.85 -17.93 13.76
C GLN A 167 31.77 -16.76 14.12
N GLU A 168 32.91 -17.05 14.77
CA GLU A 168 33.82 -15.98 15.23
C GLU A 168 34.86 -15.53 14.19
N LYS A 169 35.09 -16.32 13.14
CA LYS A 169 36.14 -16.02 12.14
C LYS A 169 35.72 -16.11 10.67
N GLY A 170 34.45 -16.40 10.38
CA GLY A 170 33.93 -16.46 9.01
C GLY A 170 34.66 -17.47 8.08
N LYS A 171 35.37 -18.47 8.65
CA LYS A 171 36.07 -19.50 7.86
C LYS A 171 35.32 -20.82 7.91
N VAL A 172 35.03 -21.34 6.73
CA VAL A 172 34.47 -22.69 6.52
C VAL A 172 35.56 -23.71 6.78
N LYS A 173 35.38 -24.63 7.73
CA LYS A 173 36.42 -25.53 8.21
C LYS A 173 36.60 -26.75 7.30
N THR A 174 35.61 -27.21 6.58
CA THR A 174 35.76 -28.33 5.66
C THR A 174 34.67 -28.30 4.59
N LEU A 175 35.03 -28.36 3.34
CA LEU A 175 34.16 -28.42 2.17
C LEU A 175 34.45 -29.73 1.44
N LEU A 176 33.57 -30.70 1.54
CA LEU A 176 33.60 -31.90 0.66
C LEU A 176 32.69 -31.61 -0.53
N MET A 177 33.28 -31.58 -1.71
CA MET A 177 32.59 -31.49 -2.98
C MET A 177 32.47 -32.90 -3.57
N VAL A 178 31.26 -33.37 -3.81
CA VAL A 178 30.98 -34.61 -4.52
C VAL A 178 30.34 -34.23 -5.85
N GLU A 179 31.01 -34.60 -6.92
CA GLU A 179 30.59 -34.41 -8.31
C GLU A 179 29.70 -35.55 -8.79
#